data_d72c86c3c3971ae68c8d672d4ac3ec0a
#
_entry.id   d72c86c3c3971ae68c8d672d4ac3ec0a
#
_cell.length_a   1.000
_cell.length_b   1.000
_cell.length_c   1.000
_cell.angle_alpha   90.00
_cell.angle_beta   90.00
_cell.angle_gamma   90.00
#
_symmetry.space_group_name_H-M   'P 1'
#
loop_
_entity.id
_entity.type
_entity.pdbx_description
1 polymer ?
#
loop_
_entity_poly.entity_id
_entity_poly.type
_entity_poly.pdbx_seq_one_letter_code
_entity_poly.pdbx_strand_id
1 'polypeptide(L)'
;MLSTNANFLAKHNQCNKTPMYLIHFDGEATDYCNHKPDSATNTLKQYLVDITGLSQTITPEEGKASIGGVKITILDYNDEFTALLATDTYFFHRRKTTIKAGYLGMAEANMLTIFTGWITGMALTSDGTAFVLDVTDPQKWLQRKIFRNATEDTPVTVSGNPINILLSILMSTGTPGTNGTHDYLESENGLGLSSDFINVSELETIRGRYYPGGSIYMKFSITDKVTASDFIYTEILKVINAYPKIDGQGKFSIKPFKANISEGTTQPITEDNIIGMPTWDANLAALINEVYFYYNHDGSEYLSETYFIDGTSLNNRGPGKKPLEVKSKGLHVDTAPGSVNGRAEDIIAIRRGKVFARFASPPTKIKCKCFFSRWLTEAGDIVPFTHSKLPDIESGVRGYSAYNMEVVNRTVNWKEGSVTLELLNTGFDNPANYGVIGGTSSKIGSIKIS
;
A
#
# COMPACT_ATOMS: atom_id res chain seq x y z
N MET A 1 3.98 -3.29 -8.49
CA MET A 1 5.11 -2.86 -9.35
C MET A 1 4.74 -1.57 -10.04
N LEU A 2 5.67 -0.63 -10.13
CA LEU A 2 5.47 0.63 -10.86
C LEU A 2 5.16 0.36 -12.34
N SER A 3 4.19 1.12 -12.89
CA SER A 3 3.85 1.03 -14.31
C SER A 3 5.01 1.58 -15.15
N THR A 4 5.42 0.85 -16.18
CA THR A 4 6.59 1.17 -17.01
C THR A 4 6.20 1.26 -18.49
N ASN A 5 6.96 2.05 -19.26
CA ASN A 5 6.85 2.08 -20.71
C ASN A 5 7.99 1.28 -21.38
N ALA A 6 7.85 0.96 -22.67
CA ALA A 6 8.82 0.14 -23.38
C ALA A 6 10.22 0.78 -23.46
N ASN A 7 10.31 2.10 -23.64
CA ASN A 7 11.58 2.82 -23.71
C ASN A 7 12.31 2.79 -22.36
N PHE A 8 11.56 2.92 -21.27
CA PHE A 8 12.11 2.78 -19.93
C PHE A 8 12.66 1.36 -19.70
N LEU A 9 11.85 0.34 -20.01
CA LEU A 9 12.27 -1.06 -19.86
C LEU A 9 13.52 -1.40 -20.68
N ALA A 10 13.62 -0.89 -21.90
CA ALA A 10 14.80 -1.09 -22.74
C ALA A 10 16.08 -0.58 -22.08
N LYS A 11 16.04 0.61 -21.47
CA LYS A 11 17.17 1.15 -20.70
C LYS A 11 17.36 0.45 -19.35
N HIS A 12 16.26 0.11 -18.67
CA HIS A 12 16.31 -0.59 -17.38
C HIS A 12 17.01 -1.94 -17.45
N ASN A 13 16.88 -2.64 -18.56
CA ASN A 13 17.51 -3.95 -18.77
C ASN A 13 18.98 -3.89 -19.24
N GLN A 14 19.55 -2.69 -19.47
CA GLN A 14 20.96 -2.55 -19.82
C GLN A 14 21.88 -2.77 -18.61
N CYS A 15 23.08 -3.30 -18.83
CA CYS A 15 24.06 -3.52 -17.76
C CYS A 15 24.66 -2.22 -17.24
N ASN A 16 25.00 -1.28 -18.13
CA ASN A 16 25.57 0.02 -17.77
C ASN A 16 24.49 1.09 -17.78
N LYS A 17 24.05 1.47 -16.59
CA LYS A 17 22.98 2.47 -16.43
C LYS A 17 23.29 3.39 -15.26
N THR A 18 23.22 4.69 -15.53
CA THR A 18 23.35 5.74 -14.50
C THR A 18 21.95 6.23 -14.17
N PRO A 19 21.52 6.16 -12.91
CA PRO A 19 20.22 6.70 -12.50
C PRO A 19 20.15 8.21 -12.69
N MET A 20 19.02 8.67 -13.18
CA MET A 20 18.75 10.08 -13.41
C MET A 20 17.43 10.44 -12.71
N TYR A 21 17.43 11.57 -12.04
CA TYR A 21 16.26 12.07 -11.29
C TYR A 21 15.94 13.48 -11.73
N LEU A 22 14.65 13.79 -11.74
CA LEU A 22 14.13 15.10 -12.07
C LEU A 22 13.05 15.47 -11.07
N ILE A 23 13.14 16.67 -10.53
CA ILE A 23 12.19 17.27 -9.60
C ILE A 23 11.46 18.39 -10.31
N HIS A 24 10.15 18.30 -10.35
CA HIS A 24 9.26 19.33 -10.84
C HIS A 24 8.44 19.91 -9.69
N PHE A 25 8.44 21.23 -9.57
CA PHE A 25 7.56 21.98 -8.68
C PHE A 25 6.39 22.54 -9.49
N ASP A 26 5.18 22.22 -9.09
CA ASP A 26 3.97 22.60 -9.81
C ASP A 26 3.88 24.12 -9.99
N GLY A 27 3.60 24.55 -11.22
CA GLY A 27 3.58 25.96 -11.60
C GLY A 27 4.94 26.58 -11.93
N GLU A 28 6.04 25.82 -11.86
CA GLU A 28 7.37 26.32 -12.23
C GLU A 28 7.78 25.88 -13.64
N ALA A 29 8.45 26.78 -14.36
CA ALA A 29 9.03 26.50 -15.68
C ALA A 29 10.44 25.89 -15.61
N THR A 30 10.95 25.64 -14.40
CA THR A 30 12.29 25.09 -14.14
C THR A 30 12.19 23.78 -13.37
N ASP A 31 12.90 22.78 -13.87
CA ASP A 31 13.07 21.50 -13.20
C ASP A 31 14.49 21.33 -12.70
N TYR A 32 14.64 20.61 -11.58
CA TYR A 32 15.93 20.35 -10.97
C TYR A 32 16.31 18.88 -11.17
N CYS A 33 17.53 18.61 -11.59
CA CYS A 33 17.99 17.27 -11.90
C CYS A 33 19.44 17.03 -11.44
N ASN A 34 19.80 15.75 -11.29
CA ASN A 34 21.21 15.34 -11.09
C ASN A 34 21.94 15.19 -12.43
N HIS A 35 21.25 14.74 -13.47
CA HIS A 35 21.71 14.66 -14.85
C HIS A 35 20.60 15.16 -15.77
N LYS A 36 20.97 15.87 -16.85
CA LYS A 36 19.98 16.35 -17.82
C LYS A 36 19.47 15.20 -18.69
N PRO A 37 18.13 15.04 -18.84
CA PRO A 37 17.56 14.17 -19.85
C PRO A 37 17.87 14.67 -21.26
N ASP A 38 17.79 13.77 -22.25
CA ASP A 38 18.06 14.11 -23.67
C ASP A 38 17.11 15.17 -24.21
N SER A 39 15.87 15.18 -23.71
CA SER A 39 14.88 16.25 -23.97
C SER A 39 13.99 16.44 -22.75
N ALA A 40 13.54 17.67 -22.53
CA ALA A 40 12.66 18.04 -21.45
C ALA A 40 11.73 19.17 -21.90
N THR A 41 10.59 19.29 -21.22
CA THR A 41 9.59 20.34 -21.45
C THR A 41 10.04 21.67 -20.81
N ASN A 42 10.61 21.58 -19.61
CA ASN A 42 11.01 22.74 -18.82
C ASN A 42 12.50 23.06 -18.93
N THR A 43 12.90 24.22 -18.46
CA THR A 43 14.30 24.57 -18.27
C THR A 43 14.93 23.68 -17.21
N LEU A 44 16.13 23.12 -17.49
CA LEU A 44 16.78 22.17 -16.60
C LEU A 44 17.94 22.79 -15.86
N LYS A 45 17.98 22.61 -14.52
CA LYS A 45 19.10 22.98 -13.65
C LYS A 45 19.66 21.74 -12.94
N GLN A 46 20.96 21.51 -13.08
CA GLN A 46 21.65 20.38 -12.44
C GLN A 46 22.03 20.70 -10.98
N TYR A 47 21.07 21.06 -10.16
CA TYR A 47 21.26 21.46 -8.77
C TYR A 47 20.73 20.41 -7.77
N LEU A 48 20.19 19.31 -8.25
CA LEU A 48 19.75 18.22 -7.39
C LEU A 48 20.96 17.45 -6.83
N VAL A 49 21.12 17.52 -5.52
CA VAL A 49 22.22 16.87 -4.78
C VAL A 49 21.85 15.48 -4.35
N ASP A 50 20.66 15.32 -3.72
CA ASP A 50 20.24 14.03 -3.16
C ASP A 50 18.73 13.92 -3.03
N ILE A 51 18.24 12.67 -3.02
CA ILE A 51 16.87 12.29 -2.68
C ILE A 51 16.97 11.16 -1.65
N THR A 52 16.40 11.36 -0.47
CA THR A 52 16.41 10.36 0.60
C THR A 52 15.01 10.10 1.15
N GLY A 53 14.83 8.96 1.79
CA GLY A 53 13.62 8.68 2.57
C GLY A 53 12.49 7.96 1.82
N LEU A 54 12.62 7.59 0.55
CA LEU A 54 11.57 6.82 -0.14
C LEU A 54 11.54 5.38 0.41
N SER A 55 10.76 5.21 1.47
CA SER A 55 10.52 3.93 2.13
C SER A 55 9.03 3.63 2.14
N GLN A 56 8.68 2.39 1.89
CA GLN A 56 7.29 1.88 1.95
C GLN A 56 7.27 0.68 2.87
N THR A 57 6.41 0.70 3.87
CA THR A 57 6.24 -0.40 4.82
C THR A 57 4.77 -0.76 4.93
N ILE A 58 4.45 -2.04 4.94
CA ILE A 58 3.11 -2.55 5.21
C ILE A 58 3.13 -3.47 6.42
N THR A 59 2.03 -3.48 7.17
CA THR A 59 1.79 -4.38 8.30
C THR A 59 0.56 -5.22 7.95
N PRO A 60 0.78 -6.43 7.37
CA PRO A 60 -0.30 -7.24 6.80
C PRO A 60 -1.40 -7.61 7.79
N GLU A 61 -1.04 -7.93 9.02
CA GLU A 61 -1.97 -8.29 10.09
C GLU A 61 -2.89 -7.14 10.50
N GLU A 62 -2.42 -5.90 10.37
CA GLU A 62 -3.17 -4.71 10.77
C GLU A 62 -3.84 -3.97 9.61
N GLY A 63 -3.53 -4.32 8.34
CA GLY A 63 -4.02 -3.60 7.18
C GLY A 63 -3.52 -2.16 7.08
N LYS A 64 -2.34 -1.89 7.66
CA LYS A 64 -1.71 -0.58 7.66
C LYS A 64 -0.56 -0.51 6.67
N ALA A 65 -0.35 0.66 6.11
CA ALA A 65 0.86 1.00 5.36
C ALA A 65 1.37 2.36 5.79
N SER A 66 2.68 2.52 5.84
CA SER A 66 3.32 3.82 5.90
C SER A 66 4.10 4.02 4.60
N ILE A 67 3.85 5.14 3.96
CA ILE A 67 4.65 5.62 2.85
C ILE A 67 5.46 6.78 3.43
N GLY A 68 6.77 6.62 3.45
CA GLY A 68 7.64 7.62 4.05
C GLY A 68 7.66 8.91 3.23
N GLY A 69 7.81 10.03 3.90
CA GLY A 69 8.15 11.28 3.24
C GLY A 69 9.51 11.19 2.54
N VAL A 70 9.73 12.08 1.60
CA VAL A 70 10.99 12.20 0.85
C VAL A 70 11.67 13.50 1.24
N LYS A 71 12.97 13.45 1.44
CA LYS A 71 13.81 14.65 1.56
C LYS A 71 14.54 14.89 0.26
N ILE A 72 14.43 16.10 -0.25
CA ILE A 72 15.08 16.54 -1.48
C ILE A 72 16.12 17.60 -1.11
N THR A 73 17.37 17.41 -1.50
CA THR A 73 18.43 18.40 -1.30
C THR A 73 18.77 19.06 -2.62
N ILE A 74 18.60 20.39 -2.69
CA ILE A 74 18.83 21.21 -3.87
C ILE A 74 19.89 22.26 -3.54
N LEU A 75 20.92 22.36 -4.37
CA LEU A 75 21.96 23.37 -4.26
C LEU A 75 21.41 24.76 -4.58
N ASP A 76 21.70 25.74 -3.73
CA ASP A 76 21.36 27.15 -3.96
C ASP A 76 22.52 27.85 -4.72
N TYR A 77 22.62 27.53 -6.01
CA TYR A 77 23.68 28.10 -6.83
C TYR A 77 23.35 29.55 -7.19
N ASN A 78 24.26 30.49 -6.89
CA ASN A 78 24.09 31.93 -7.09
C ASN A 78 22.82 32.51 -6.43
N ASP A 79 22.42 32.01 -5.29
CA ASP A 79 21.22 32.44 -4.56
C ASP A 79 19.91 32.35 -5.38
N GLU A 80 19.88 31.51 -6.42
CA GLU A 80 18.70 31.42 -7.31
C GLU A 80 17.47 30.86 -6.59
N PHE A 81 17.67 29.91 -5.70
CA PHE A 81 16.58 29.34 -4.90
C PHE A 81 16.14 30.32 -3.80
N THR A 82 17.08 31.03 -3.20
CA THR A 82 16.80 32.14 -2.27
C THR A 82 16.03 33.26 -2.97
N ALA A 83 16.38 33.63 -4.20
CA ALA A 83 15.67 34.63 -5.00
C ALA A 83 14.22 34.20 -5.30
N LEU A 84 14.00 32.92 -5.54
CA LEU A 84 12.67 32.34 -5.75
C LEU A 84 11.77 32.50 -4.50
N LEU A 85 12.35 32.32 -3.30
CA LEU A 85 11.67 32.57 -2.03
C LEU A 85 11.28 34.05 -1.83
N ALA A 86 12.06 34.97 -2.36
CA ALA A 86 11.78 36.40 -2.25
C ALA A 86 10.61 36.85 -3.15
N THR A 87 10.38 36.16 -4.27
CA THR A 87 9.28 36.45 -5.19
C THR A 87 7.94 35.93 -4.71
N ASP A 88 7.94 34.84 -3.97
CA ASP A 88 6.75 34.23 -3.35
C ASP A 88 7.09 33.67 -1.97
N THR A 89 6.75 34.43 -0.91
CA THR A 89 7.00 34.05 0.49
C THR A 89 6.38 32.69 0.86
N TYR A 90 5.39 32.24 0.09
CA TYR A 90 4.72 30.98 0.27
C TYR A 90 5.07 29.93 -0.79
N PHE A 91 6.07 30.19 -1.62
CA PHE A 91 6.44 29.36 -2.75
C PHE A 91 6.49 27.87 -2.40
N PHE A 92 7.12 27.53 -1.28
CA PHE A 92 7.26 26.14 -0.85
C PHE A 92 6.12 25.64 0.03
N HIS A 93 5.28 26.52 0.55
CA HIS A 93 4.18 26.09 1.41
C HIS A 93 3.15 25.30 0.61
N ARG A 94 3.11 23.99 0.85
CA ARG A 94 2.17 23.06 0.20
C ARG A 94 2.28 23.01 -1.32
N ARG A 95 3.41 23.36 -1.90
CA ARG A 95 3.62 23.21 -3.34
C ARG A 95 3.70 21.73 -3.67
N LYS A 96 2.94 21.32 -4.72
CA LYS A 96 2.99 19.96 -5.25
C LYS A 96 4.36 19.75 -5.89
N THR A 97 4.98 18.64 -5.56
CA THR A 97 6.31 18.26 -6.03
C THR A 97 6.24 16.87 -6.65
N THR A 98 6.70 16.74 -7.88
CA THR A 98 6.75 15.48 -8.60
C THR A 98 8.20 15.07 -8.80
N ILE A 99 8.52 13.82 -8.45
CA ILE A 99 9.83 13.21 -8.63
C ILE A 99 9.71 12.19 -9.76
N LYS A 100 10.51 12.37 -10.81
CA LYS A 100 10.67 11.42 -11.90
C LYS A 100 12.02 10.73 -11.80
N ALA A 101 12.06 9.45 -12.14
CA ALA A 101 13.30 8.67 -12.22
C ALA A 101 13.42 8.03 -13.60
N GLY A 102 14.66 7.95 -14.07
CA GLY A 102 15.02 7.36 -15.35
C GLY A 102 16.49 7.00 -15.41
N TYR A 103 17.02 6.90 -16.60
CA TYR A 103 18.43 6.60 -16.85
C TYR A 103 19.02 7.60 -17.82
N LEU A 104 20.32 7.87 -17.66
CA LEU A 104 21.07 8.75 -18.55
C LEU A 104 20.85 8.35 -20.02
N GLY A 105 20.62 9.32 -20.88
CA GLY A 105 20.28 9.10 -22.29
C GLY A 105 18.79 8.74 -22.49
N MET A 106 17.90 9.20 -21.60
CA MET A 106 16.46 9.14 -21.77
C MET A 106 15.85 10.54 -21.87
N ALA A 107 14.82 10.66 -22.69
CA ALA A 107 13.96 11.83 -22.68
C ALA A 107 13.08 11.85 -21.41
N GLU A 108 12.72 13.03 -20.91
CA GLU A 108 11.85 13.22 -19.75
C GLU A 108 10.52 12.47 -19.91
N ALA A 109 9.91 12.48 -21.11
CA ALA A 109 8.66 11.81 -21.40
C ALA A 109 8.69 10.28 -21.16
N ASN A 110 9.87 9.67 -21.15
CA ASN A 110 10.07 8.25 -20.90
C ASN A 110 10.43 7.94 -19.43
N MET A 111 10.70 8.96 -18.61
CA MET A 111 10.95 8.78 -17.17
C MET A 111 9.68 8.39 -16.43
N LEU A 112 9.83 7.66 -15.34
CA LEU A 112 8.71 7.25 -14.50
C LEU A 112 8.51 8.25 -13.35
N THR A 113 7.28 8.65 -13.11
CA THR A 113 6.93 9.34 -11.88
C THR A 113 6.95 8.33 -10.73
N ILE A 114 7.84 8.56 -9.76
CA ILE A 114 8.08 7.65 -8.65
C ILE A 114 7.48 8.13 -7.34
N PHE A 115 7.26 9.44 -7.25
CA PHE A 115 6.68 10.06 -6.07
C PHE A 115 6.04 11.40 -6.45
N THR A 116 4.89 11.67 -5.87
CA THR A 116 4.25 13.00 -5.89
C THR A 116 3.76 13.31 -4.48
N GLY A 117 4.12 14.48 -4.00
CA GLY A 117 3.79 14.93 -2.65
C GLY A 117 3.75 16.44 -2.55
N TRP A 118 3.67 16.94 -1.33
CA TRP A 118 3.62 18.37 -1.01
C TRP A 118 4.73 18.73 -0.05
N ILE A 119 5.38 19.86 -0.29
CA ILE A 119 6.40 20.39 0.60
C ILE A 119 5.76 20.77 1.92
N THR A 120 6.29 20.25 3.01
CA THR A 120 5.80 20.49 4.37
C THR A 120 6.84 21.14 5.28
N GLY A 121 8.08 21.15 4.85
CA GLY A 121 9.18 21.77 5.58
C GLY A 121 10.33 22.12 4.65
N MET A 122 11.13 23.07 5.08
CA MET A 122 12.34 23.51 4.40
C MET A 122 13.39 23.88 5.44
N ALA A 123 14.61 23.45 5.24
CA ALA A 123 15.75 23.80 6.06
C ALA A 123 16.98 24.08 5.19
N LEU A 124 17.85 24.93 5.64
CA LEU A 124 19.16 25.14 5.02
C LEU A 124 20.12 24.07 5.55
N THR A 125 21.03 23.59 4.72
CA THR A 125 22.11 22.69 5.15
C THR A 125 23.07 23.43 6.09
N SER A 126 23.80 22.68 6.90
CA SER A 126 24.70 23.26 7.92
C SER A 126 25.84 24.12 7.32
N ASP A 127 26.20 23.89 6.07
CA ASP A 127 27.18 24.66 5.30
C ASP A 127 26.56 25.87 4.56
N GLY A 128 25.24 26.01 4.62
CA GLY A 128 24.52 27.11 3.98
C GLY A 128 24.47 27.06 2.45
N THR A 129 24.84 25.96 1.83
CA THR A 129 24.96 25.86 0.36
C THR A 129 23.75 25.26 -0.34
N ALA A 130 22.88 24.58 0.38
CA ALA A 130 21.74 23.87 -0.19
C ALA A 130 20.51 23.91 0.71
N PHE A 131 19.34 23.77 0.10
CA PHE A 131 18.09 23.60 0.80
C PHE A 131 17.68 22.12 0.87
N VAL A 132 17.20 21.69 2.05
CA VAL A 132 16.57 20.39 2.28
C VAL A 132 15.08 20.62 2.37
N LEU A 133 14.34 20.03 1.46
CA LEU A 133 12.88 20.09 1.41
C LEU A 133 12.28 18.80 1.93
N ASP A 134 11.41 18.88 2.92
CA ASP A 134 10.60 17.76 3.39
C ASP A 134 9.32 17.69 2.55
N VAL A 135 9.16 16.61 1.79
CA VAL A 135 7.99 16.38 0.94
C VAL A 135 7.21 15.19 1.50
N THR A 136 5.95 15.40 1.80
CA THR A 136 5.06 14.37 2.34
C THR A 136 4.00 13.95 1.32
N ASP A 137 3.60 12.70 1.41
CA ASP A 137 2.56 12.12 0.57
C ASP A 137 1.14 12.66 0.90
N PRO A 138 0.14 12.41 0.04
CA PRO A 138 -1.23 12.86 0.24
C PRO A 138 -1.97 12.17 1.40
N GLN A 139 -1.42 11.16 2.06
CA GLN A 139 -2.07 10.56 3.24
C GLN A 139 -2.32 11.59 4.35
N LYS A 140 -1.58 12.70 4.35
CA LYS A 140 -1.83 13.81 5.27
C LYS A 140 -3.25 14.39 5.15
N TRP A 141 -3.89 14.30 3.98
CA TRP A 141 -5.28 14.70 3.80
C TRP A 141 -6.27 13.84 4.58
N LEU A 142 -5.92 12.57 4.83
CA LEU A 142 -6.72 11.65 5.61
C LEU A 142 -6.71 11.98 7.12
N GLN A 143 -5.87 12.89 7.58
CA GLN A 143 -5.86 13.35 8.98
C GLN A 143 -7.01 14.30 9.30
N ARG A 144 -7.80 14.70 8.30
CA ARG A 144 -8.96 15.57 8.50
C ARG A 144 -10.10 14.78 9.16
N LYS A 145 -10.91 15.52 9.95
CA LYS A 145 -12.13 14.96 10.55
C LYS A 145 -13.24 14.83 9.51
N ILE A 146 -13.93 13.71 9.55
CA ILE A 146 -15.13 13.38 8.77
C ILE A 146 -16.32 13.17 9.71
N PHE A 147 -17.52 13.07 9.16
CA PHE A 147 -18.79 12.92 9.92
C PHE A 147 -19.00 14.07 10.92
N ARG A 148 -18.73 15.29 10.46
CA ARG A 148 -18.72 16.48 11.33
C ARG A 148 -20.09 16.86 11.87
N ASN A 149 -21.17 16.44 11.19
CA ASN A 149 -22.54 16.66 11.59
C ASN A 149 -23.16 15.47 12.35
N ALA A 150 -22.39 14.39 12.54
CA ALA A 150 -22.88 13.22 13.29
C ALA A 150 -23.04 13.55 14.78
N THR A 151 -24.18 13.18 15.33
CA THR A 151 -24.49 13.26 16.78
C THR A 151 -25.27 12.02 17.20
N GLU A 152 -25.44 11.79 18.49
CA GLU A 152 -26.28 10.69 19.01
C GLU A 152 -27.73 10.78 18.51
N ASP A 153 -28.27 12.01 18.43
CA ASP A 153 -29.65 12.24 17.97
C ASP A 153 -29.79 12.17 16.44
N THR A 154 -28.72 12.45 15.72
CA THR A 154 -28.69 12.49 14.25
C THR A 154 -27.47 11.70 13.71
N PRO A 155 -27.50 10.36 13.81
CA PRO A 155 -26.38 9.54 13.34
C PRO A 155 -26.28 9.58 11.81
N VAL A 156 -25.05 9.62 11.30
CA VAL A 156 -24.78 9.48 9.86
C VAL A 156 -24.72 8.01 9.51
N THR A 157 -25.64 7.56 8.65
CA THR A 157 -25.66 6.18 8.17
C THR A 157 -24.91 6.06 6.85
N VAL A 158 -23.97 5.13 6.79
CA VAL A 158 -23.20 4.79 5.58
C VAL A 158 -23.24 3.30 5.39
N SER A 159 -23.67 2.85 4.21
CA SER A 159 -23.76 1.41 3.93
C SER A 159 -23.42 1.08 2.49
N GLY A 160 -23.02 -0.16 2.24
CA GLY A 160 -22.72 -0.67 0.91
C GLY A 160 -21.45 -1.48 0.84
N ASN A 161 -20.96 -1.66 -0.38
CA ASN A 161 -19.66 -2.26 -0.62
C ASN A 161 -18.54 -1.41 0.03
N PRO A 162 -17.56 -2.00 0.74
CA PRO A 162 -16.52 -1.24 1.43
C PRO A 162 -15.74 -0.29 0.53
N ILE A 163 -15.55 -0.62 -0.75
CA ILE A 163 -14.88 0.28 -1.71
C ILE A 163 -15.78 1.47 -2.07
N ASN A 164 -17.09 1.26 -2.20
CA ASN A 164 -18.03 2.36 -2.42
C ASN A 164 -18.07 3.30 -1.21
N ILE A 165 -18.08 2.74 0.00
CA ILE A 165 -18.00 3.52 1.24
C ILE A 165 -16.70 4.33 1.28
N LEU A 166 -15.57 3.71 0.94
CA LEU A 166 -14.28 4.39 0.85
C LEU A 166 -14.32 5.55 -0.14
N LEU A 167 -14.83 5.34 -1.35
CA LEU A 167 -14.98 6.39 -2.36
C LEU A 167 -15.91 7.51 -1.88
N SER A 168 -17.03 7.16 -1.24
CA SER A 168 -17.97 8.14 -0.69
C SER A 168 -17.31 9.04 0.36
N ILE A 169 -16.47 8.48 1.23
CA ILE A 169 -15.72 9.23 2.24
C ILE A 169 -14.68 10.15 1.59
N LEU A 170 -13.93 9.62 0.63
CA LEU A 170 -12.84 10.38 0.00
C LEU A 170 -13.35 11.52 -0.88
N MET A 171 -14.37 11.26 -1.68
CA MET A 171 -14.83 12.15 -2.75
C MET A 171 -16.09 12.96 -2.42
N SER A 172 -16.64 12.86 -1.22
CA SER A 172 -17.93 13.48 -0.89
C SER A 172 -18.07 14.88 -1.50
N THR A 173 -18.98 15.02 -2.46
CA THR A 173 -19.19 16.25 -3.20
C THR A 173 -20.42 17.02 -2.74
N GLY A 174 -21.19 16.49 -1.79
CA GLY A 174 -22.45 17.03 -1.35
C GLY A 174 -23.65 16.70 -2.25
N THR A 175 -23.43 15.97 -3.35
CA THR A 175 -24.50 15.52 -4.25
C THR A 175 -24.51 13.99 -4.30
N PRO A 176 -25.64 13.33 -3.96
CA PRO A 176 -25.76 11.88 -4.11
C PRO A 176 -25.51 11.47 -5.55
N GLY A 177 -24.71 10.43 -5.75
CA GLY A 177 -24.39 9.94 -7.09
C GLY A 177 -25.62 9.37 -7.78
N THR A 178 -25.94 9.86 -8.96
CA THR A 178 -27.08 9.43 -9.76
C THR A 178 -26.89 8.08 -10.47
N ASN A 179 -25.69 7.49 -10.40
CA ASN A 179 -25.31 6.35 -11.24
C ASN A 179 -25.16 5.01 -10.48
N GLY A 180 -25.64 4.89 -9.25
CA GLY A 180 -25.64 3.62 -8.51
C GLY A 180 -24.27 3.02 -8.17
N THR A 181 -23.19 3.73 -8.45
CA THR A 181 -21.81 3.28 -8.17
C THR A 181 -21.30 3.74 -6.81
N HIS A 182 -21.67 4.94 -6.36
CA HIS A 182 -21.37 5.41 -5.00
C HIS A 182 -22.44 6.41 -4.56
N ASP A 183 -22.93 6.24 -3.35
CA ASP A 183 -23.69 7.28 -2.68
C ASP A 183 -22.70 8.26 -2.06
N TYR A 184 -22.58 9.43 -2.65
CA TYR A 184 -21.72 10.47 -2.09
C TYR A 184 -22.29 10.99 -0.78
N LEU A 185 -21.44 11.01 0.24
CA LEU A 185 -21.76 11.68 1.49
C LEU A 185 -21.85 13.18 1.27
N GLU A 186 -22.64 13.87 2.09
CA GLU A 186 -22.62 15.33 2.15
C GLU A 186 -21.18 15.82 2.44
N SER A 187 -20.84 17.00 1.93
CA SER A 187 -19.48 17.57 2.03
C SER A 187 -18.97 17.66 3.49
N GLU A 188 -19.89 17.79 4.45
CA GLU A 188 -19.61 17.83 5.89
C GLU A 188 -19.16 16.48 6.42
N ASN A 189 -19.58 15.39 5.79
CA ASN A 189 -19.40 14.02 6.26
C ASN A 189 -18.24 13.29 5.57
N GLY A 190 -17.61 13.91 4.58
CA GLY A 190 -16.46 13.33 3.91
C GLY A 190 -15.31 14.34 3.72
N LEU A 191 -14.33 13.97 2.89
CA LEU A 191 -13.13 14.77 2.64
C LEU A 191 -13.28 15.74 1.47
N GLY A 192 -14.17 15.47 0.52
CA GLY A 192 -14.39 16.28 -0.68
C GLY A 192 -13.15 16.38 -1.57
N LEU A 193 -12.37 15.30 -1.69
CA LEU A 193 -11.19 15.25 -2.55
C LEU A 193 -11.61 15.08 -4.02
N SER A 194 -10.91 15.76 -4.93
CA SER A 194 -11.12 15.55 -6.36
C SER A 194 -10.52 14.22 -6.83
N SER A 195 -10.91 13.75 -8.01
CA SER A 195 -10.32 12.58 -8.67
C SER A 195 -8.83 12.73 -8.99
N ASP A 196 -8.27 13.94 -8.85
CA ASP A 196 -6.83 14.18 -8.99
C ASP A 196 -6.02 13.58 -7.84
N PHE A 197 -6.67 13.39 -6.68
CA PHE A 197 -6.07 12.79 -5.49
C PHE A 197 -6.42 11.32 -5.30
N ILE A 198 -7.31 10.77 -6.13
CA ILE A 198 -7.86 9.42 -5.95
C ILE A 198 -7.79 8.67 -7.28
N ASN A 199 -7.28 7.46 -7.24
CA ASN A 199 -7.28 6.57 -8.39
C ASN A 199 -8.60 5.77 -8.43
N VAL A 200 -9.68 6.44 -8.84
CA VAL A 200 -11.04 5.88 -8.88
C VAL A 200 -11.09 4.60 -9.74
N SER A 201 -10.48 4.63 -10.92
CA SER A 201 -10.47 3.50 -11.86
C SER A 201 -9.80 2.25 -11.26
N GLU A 202 -8.69 2.43 -10.53
CA GLU A 202 -8.02 1.31 -9.84
C GLU A 202 -8.90 0.78 -8.70
N LEU A 203 -9.53 1.65 -7.91
CA LEU A 203 -10.45 1.26 -6.84
C LEU A 203 -11.67 0.49 -7.37
N GLU A 204 -12.25 0.91 -8.48
CA GLU A 204 -13.36 0.19 -9.13
C GLU A 204 -12.94 -1.18 -9.67
N THR A 205 -11.76 -1.27 -10.25
CA THR A 205 -11.17 -2.54 -10.70
C THR A 205 -10.96 -3.48 -9.51
N ILE A 206 -10.43 -2.97 -8.41
CA ILE A 206 -10.23 -3.73 -7.18
C ILE A 206 -11.57 -4.19 -6.60
N ARG A 207 -12.58 -3.32 -6.59
CA ARG A 207 -13.94 -3.69 -6.18
C ARG A 207 -14.46 -4.87 -6.97
N GLY A 208 -14.43 -4.78 -8.29
CA GLY A 208 -14.97 -5.82 -9.17
C GLY A 208 -14.23 -7.16 -9.03
N ARG A 209 -12.94 -7.13 -8.76
CA ARG A 209 -12.11 -8.34 -8.71
C ARG A 209 -12.04 -9.00 -7.34
N TYR A 210 -11.90 -8.21 -6.26
CA TYR A 210 -11.63 -8.75 -4.92
C TYR A 210 -12.83 -8.64 -3.98
N TYR A 211 -13.73 -7.74 -4.27
CA TYR A 211 -14.92 -7.44 -3.45
C TYR A 211 -16.16 -7.36 -4.33
N PRO A 212 -16.46 -8.41 -5.13
CA PRO A 212 -17.61 -8.40 -6.02
C PRO A 212 -18.89 -8.19 -5.22
N GLY A 213 -19.82 -7.42 -5.79
CA GLY A 213 -21.00 -6.91 -5.11
C GLY A 213 -21.93 -7.98 -4.53
N GLY A 214 -22.73 -7.55 -3.59
CA GLY A 214 -23.84 -8.31 -2.97
C GLY A 214 -23.46 -9.04 -1.67
N SER A 215 -22.38 -9.80 -1.61
CA SER A 215 -21.97 -10.55 -0.42
C SER A 215 -21.04 -9.77 0.52
N ILE A 216 -20.29 -8.80 -0.01
CA ILE A 216 -19.38 -7.98 0.80
C ILE A 216 -20.01 -6.61 1.03
N TYR A 217 -20.66 -6.49 2.18
CA TYR A 217 -21.45 -5.32 2.53
C TYR A 217 -21.15 -4.89 3.97
N MET A 218 -21.00 -3.59 4.20
CA MET A 218 -20.81 -2.99 5.51
C MET A 218 -21.89 -1.94 5.76
N LYS A 219 -22.26 -1.74 7.02
CA LYS A 219 -23.24 -0.72 7.43
C LYS A 219 -22.75 -0.05 8.69
N PHE A 220 -22.62 1.26 8.66
CA PHE A 220 -22.18 2.07 9.78
C PHE A 220 -23.32 3.00 10.22
N SER A 221 -23.49 3.13 11.53
CA SER A 221 -24.25 4.21 12.17
C SER A 221 -23.27 5.01 13.02
N ILE A 222 -22.96 6.22 12.61
CA ILE A 222 -21.87 7.00 13.17
C ILE A 222 -22.44 8.18 13.92
N THR A 223 -22.13 8.28 15.19
CA THR A 223 -22.62 9.30 16.12
C THR A 223 -21.56 10.37 16.45
N ASP A 224 -20.30 10.13 16.10
CA ASP A 224 -19.17 10.98 16.43
C ASP A 224 -18.29 11.29 15.22
N LYS A 225 -17.70 12.49 15.25
CA LYS A 225 -16.67 12.86 14.28
C LYS A 225 -15.37 12.11 14.54
N VAL A 226 -14.83 11.47 13.49
CA VAL A 226 -13.60 10.69 13.54
C VAL A 226 -12.57 11.21 12.54
N THR A 227 -11.31 10.84 12.71
CA THR A 227 -10.28 11.11 11.70
C THR A 227 -10.49 10.15 10.52
N ALA A 228 -10.39 10.65 9.29
CA ALA A 228 -10.63 9.80 8.11
C ALA A 228 -9.63 8.65 8.04
N SER A 229 -8.35 8.86 8.37
CA SER A 229 -7.35 7.79 8.43
C SER A 229 -7.76 6.69 9.42
N ASP A 230 -8.19 7.05 10.62
CA ASP A 230 -8.56 6.07 11.64
C ASP A 230 -9.77 5.26 11.16
N PHE A 231 -10.79 5.93 10.63
CA PHE A 231 -11.96 5.24 10.11
C PHE A 231 -11.61 4.32 8.94
N ILE A 232 -10.89 4.83 7.94
CA ILE A 232 -10.54 4.05 6.76
C ILE A 232 -9.67 2.85 7.13
N TYR A 233 -8.64 3.04 7.96
CA TYR A 233 -7.68 1.98 8.26
C TYR A 233 -8.25 0.93 9.22
N THR A 234 -8.94 1.35 10.28
CA THR A 234 -9.42 0.42 11.30
C THR A 234 -10.76 -0.20 10.97
N GLU A 235 -11.70 0.58 10.44
CA GLU A 235 -13.07 0.13 10.22
C GLU A 235 -13.27 -0.53 8.85
N ILE A 236 -12.46 -0.14 7.83
CA ILE A 236 -12.60 -0.67 6.48
C ILE A 236 -11.42 -1.56 6.10
N LEU A 237 -10.20 -1.00 5.94
CA LEU A 237 -9.09 -1.71 5.31
C LEU A 237 -8.62 -2.92 6.13
N LYS A 238 -8.52 -2.78 7.45
CA LYS A 238 -8.18 -3.89 8.34
C LYS A 238 -9.14 -5.06 8.18
N VAL A 239 -10.42 -4.77 8.01
CA VAL A 239 -11.48 -5.77 7.91
C VAL A 239 -11.45 -6.51 6.57
N ILE A 240 -11.29 -5.78 5.47
CA ILE A 240 -11.28 -6.36 4.12
C ILE A 240 -9.90 -6.88 3.67
N ASN A 241 -8.90 -6.82 4.52
CA ASN A 241 -7.53 -7.22 4.16
C ASN A 241 -6.94 -6.41 3.01
N ALA A 242 -6.90 -5.11 3.15
CA ALA A 242 -6.28 -4.23 2.18
C ALA A 242 -5.35 -3.24 2.89
N TYR A 243 -4.43 -2.66 2.13
CA TYR A 243 -3.52 -1.61 2.60
C TYR A 243 -3.76 -0.32 1.82
N PRO A 244 -3.60 0.85 2.43
CA PRO A 244 -3.56 2.09 1.68
C PRO A 244 -2.34 2.12 0.76
N LYS A 245 -2.53 2.66 -0.43
CA LYS A 245 -1.49 2.84 -1.44
C LYS A 245 -1.56 4.26 -1.96
N ILE A 246 -0.42 4.90 -2.12
CA ILE A 246 -0.28 6.10 -2.93
C ILE A 246 0.52 5.72 -4.16
N ASP A 247 -0.01 5.98 -5.34
CA ASP A 247 0.71 5.73 -6.58
C ASP A 247 1.76 6.83 -6.85
N GLY A 248 2.60 6.61 -7.87
CA GLY A 248 3.64 7.58 -8.23
C GLY A 248 3.10 8.96 -8.62
N GLN A 249 1.85 9.05 -9.02
CA GLN A 249 1.17 10.32 -9.36
C GLN A 249 0.59 11.03 -8.13
N GLY A 250 0.74 10.45 -6.94
CA GLY A 250 0.20 10.99 -5.69
C GLY A 250 -1.28 10.72 -5.51
N LYS A 251 -1.86 9.74 -6.19
CA LYS A 251 -3.26 9.38 -6.04
C LYS A 251 -3.43 8.26 -5.02
N PHE A 252 -4.42 8.42 -4.15
CA PHE A 252 -4.80 7.40 -3.20
C PHE A 252 -5.50 6.23 -3.89
N SER A 253 -5.10 5.05 -3.52
CA SER A 253 -5.71 3.77 -3.87
C SER A 253 -5.56 2.81 -2.70
N ILE A 254 -5.89 1.55 -2.91
CA ILE A 254 -5.62 0.48 -1.96
C ILE A 254 -4.92 -0.68 -2.68
N LYS A 255 -4.25 -1.50 -1.89
CA LYS A 255 -3.68 -2.75 -2.37
C LYS A 255 -4.32 -3.90 -1.58
N PRO A 256 -5.14 -4.74 -2.23
CA PRO A 256 -5.72 -5.88 -1.55
C PRO A 256 -4.64 -6.90 -1.26
N PHE A 257 -4.82 -7.62 -0.17
CA PHE A 257 -3.99 -8.77 0.16
C PHE A 257 -4.12 -9.83 -0.94
N LYS A 258 -3.02 -10.16 -1.58
CA LYS A 258 -2.96 -11.13 -2.67
C LYS A 258 -2.52 -12.49 -2.18
N ALA A 259 -3.12 -13.53 -2.74
CA ALA A 259 -2.80 -14.90 -2.40
C ALA A 259 -1.66 -15.47 -3.26
N ASN A 260 -1.51 -15.00 -4.50
CA ASN A 260 -0.55 -15.58 -5.43
C ASN A 260 -0.02 -14.59 -6.47
N ILE A 261 0.96 -15.05 -7.22
CA ILE A 261 1.69 -14.34 -8.29
C ILE A 261 0.85 -13.99 -9.51
N SER A 262 -0.22 -14.72 -9.82
CA SER A 262 -0.99 -14.55 -11.06
C SER A 262 -1.60 -13.15 -11.23
N GLU A 263 -1.42 -12.30 -10.25
CA GLU A 263 -2.00 -10.97 -10.17
C GLU A 263 -1.03 -9.82 -10.48
N GLY A 264 0.14 -10.11 -10.99
CA GLY A 264 1.09 -9.07 -11.41
C GLY A 264 2.36 -9.65 -12.03
N THR A 265 2.90 -8.95 -13.01
CA THR A 265 4.24 -9.22 -13.54
C THR A 265 5.26 -8.78 -12.52
N THR A 266 5.66 -9.69 -11.66
CA THR A 266 6.70 -9.43 -10.68
C THR A 266 8.02 -9.95 -11.19
N GLN A 267 9.07 -9.17 -11.00
CA GLN A 267 10.41 -9.63 -11.33
C GLN A 267 10.90 -10.56 -10.22
N PRO A 268 11.39 -11.77 -10.55
CA PRO A 268 11.88 -12.69 -9.54
C PRO A 268 13.09 -12.11 -8.82
N ILE A 269 13.20 -12.39 -7.54
CA ILE A 269 14.38 -12.09 -6.73
C ILE A 269 15.18 -13.38 -6.61
N THR A 270 16.37 -13.37 -7.20
CA THR A 270 17.29 -14.52 -7.23
C THR A 270 18.63 -14.14 -6.62
N GLU A 271 19.49 -15.10 -6.36
CA GLU A 271 20.84 -14.87 -5.85
C GLU A 271 21.63 -13.88 -6.70
N ASP A 272 21.44 -13.88 -8.02
CA ASP A 272 22.10 -12.96 -8.96
C ASP A 272 21.67 -11.50 -8.77
N ASN A 273 20.54 -11.26 -8.11
CA ASN A 273 20.03 -9.91 -7.87
C ASN A 273 20.34 -9.41 -6.46
N ILE A 274 20.88 -10.25 -5.60
CA ILE A 274 21.08 -9.97 -4.18
C ILE A 274 22.55 -9.59 -3.95
N ILE A 275 22.76 -8.56 -3.14
CA ILE A 275 24.06 -8.10 -2.70
C ILE A 275 24.36 -8.69 -1.33
N GLY A 276 25.29 -9.63 -1.28
CA GLY A 276 25.65 -10.33 -0.04
C GLY A 276 24.65 -11.39 0.40
N MET A 277 24.77 -11.86 1.62
CA MET A 277 23.87 -12.90 2.19
C MET A 277 22.63 -12.24 2.79
N PRO A 278 21.42 -12.66 2.43
CA PRO A 278 20.20 -12.18 3.08
C PRO A 278 20.16 -12.57 4.56
N THR A 279 19.51 -11.74 5.37
CA THR A 279 19.13 -12.15 6.73
C THR A 279 17.82 -12.92 6.66
N TRP A 280 17.75 -13.99 7.42
CA TRP A 280 16.59 -14.86 7.52
C TRP A 280 16.12 -14.91 8.98
N ASP A 281 14.83 -14.77 9.21
CA ASP A 281 14.19 -14.82 10.52
C ASP A 281 12.87 -15.56 10.46
N ALA A 282 12.61 -16.46 11.42
CA ALA A 282 11.33 -17.11 11.63
C ALA A 282 10.82 -16.69 13.02
N ASN A 283 9.98 -15.67 13.05
CA ASN A 283 9.57 -15.02 14.28
C ASN A 283 8.33 -15.70 14.88
N LEU A 284 8.54 -16.51 15.92
CA LEU A 284 7.44 -17.10 16.71
C LEU A 284 6.53 -16.04 17.35
N ALA A 285 7.03 -14.83 17.62
CA ALA A 285 6.22 -13.76 18.19
C ALA A 285 5.18 -13.19 17.20
N ALA A 286 5.32 -13.49 15.91
CA ALA A 286 4.35 -13.12 14.87
C ALA A 286 3.33 -14.24 14.58
N LEU A 287 3.36 -15.35 15.33
CA LEU A 287 2.38 -16.43 15.23
C LEU A 287 0.99 -15.93 15.64
N ILE A 288 -0.01 -16.15 14.77
CA ILE A 288 -1.41 -15.85 15.03
C ILE A 288 -2.20 -17.12 14.73
N ASN A 289 -2.63 -17.82 15.77
CA ASN A 289 -3.46 -19.00 15.67
C ASN A 289 -4.83 -18.84 16.35
N GLU A 290 -5.11 -17.64 16.84
CA GLU A 290 -6.40 -17.26 17.41
C GLU A 290 -6.83 -15.91 16.80
N VAL A 291 -8.09 -15.82 16.33
CA VAL A 291 -8.65 -14.59 15.76
C VAL A 291 -10.04 -14.39 16.32
N TYR A 292 -10.28 -13.19 16.86
CA TYR A 292 -11.58 -12.76 17.39
C TYR A 292 -12.17 -11.69 16.50
N PHE A 293 -13.46 -11.82 16.20
CA PHE A 293 -14.21 -10.83 15.44
C PHE A 293 -15.35 -10.30 16.30
N TYR A 294 -15.45 -8.98 16.38
CA TYR A 294 -16.51 -8.26 17.07
C TYR A 294 -17.37 -7.53 16.05
N TYR A 295 -18.68 -7.73 16.11
CA TYR A 295 -19.62 -7.22 15.11
C TYR A 295 -20.98 -6.90 15.74
N ASN A 296 -21.96 -6.42 14.93
CA ASN A 296 -23.27 -5.94 15.40
C ASN A 296 -23.14 -4.84 16.46
N HIS A 297 -22.41 -3.76 16.13
CA HIS A 297 -22.26 -2.63 17.03
C HIS A 297 -23.55 -1.81 17.10
N ASP A 298 -24.09 -1.56 18.30
CA ASP A 298 -25.36 -0.85 18.53
C ASP A 298 -25.21 0.68 18.69
N GLY A 299 -24.00 1.17 18.66
CA GLY A 299 -23.64 2.57 18.92
C GLY A 299 -22.77 2.72 20.17
N SER A 300 -22.91 1.82 21.16
CA SER A 300 -22.14 1.80 22.40
C SER A 300 -21.19 0.60 22.49
N GLU A 301 -21.67 -0.59 22.17
CA GLU A 301 -20.91 -1.84 22.32
C GLU A 301 -21.12 -2.82 21.16
N TYR A 302 -20.26 -3.83 21.09
CA TYR A 302 -20.42 -4.95 20.16
C TYR A 302 -21.30 -6.02 20.78
N LEU A 303 -22.47 -6.27 20.17
CA LEU A 303 -23.44 -7.23 20.67
C LEU A 303 -23.09 -8.68 20.32
N SER A 304 -22.16 -8.90 19.40
CA SER A 304 -21.79 -10.22 18.93
C SER A 304 -20.27 -10.38 18.84
N GLU A 305 -19.82 -11.56 19.20
CA GLU A 305 -18.42 -11.98 19.09
C GLU A 305 -18.38 -13.38 18.47
N THR A 306 -17.40 -13.62 17.61
CA THR A 306 -17.04 -14.98 17.18
C THR A 306 -15.53 -15.11 17.17
N TYR A 307 -15.04 -16.32 17.47
CA TYR A 307 -13.62 -16.59 17.48
C TYR A 307 -13.29 -17.85 16.71
N PHE A 308 -12.09 -17.91 16.22
CA PHE A 308 -11.55 -19.06 15.50
C PHE A 308 -10.17 -19.39 16.01
N ILE A 309 -9.90 -20.68 16.12
CA ILE A 309 -8.63 -21.22 16.55
C ILE A 309 -8.13 -22.17 15.47
N ASP A 310 -6.88 -22.03 15.06
CA ASP A 310 -6.18 -23.08 14.31
C ASP A 310 -5.65 -24.13 15.28
N GLY A 311 -6.43 -25.18 15.48
CA GLY A 311 -6.10 -26.25 16.44
C GLY A 311 -4.81 -26.99 16.10
N THR A 312 -4.47 -27.12 14.82
CA THR A 312 -3.22 -27.74 14.38
C THR A 312 -2.01 -26.89 14.78
N SER A 313 -2.11 -25.60 14.54
CA SER A 313 -1.08 -24.65 14.94
C SER A 313 -0.92 -24.59 16.46
N LEU A 314 -2.04 -24.51 17.18
CA LEU A 314 -2.04 -24.46 18.65
C LEU A 314 -1.39 -25.70 19.26
N ASN A 315 -1.76 -26.89 18.78
CA ASN A 315 -1.22 -28.16 19.28
C ASN A 315 0.27 -28.34 18.98
N ASN A 316 0.73 -27.92 17.80
CA ASN A 316 2.10 -28.12 17.34
C ASN A 316 3.07 -27.03 17.78
N ARG A 317 2.61 -25.82 18.05
CA ARG A 317 3.45 -24.63 18.25
C ARG A 317 3.14 -23.86 19.53
N GLY A 318 2.05 -24.21 20.22
CA GLY A 318 1.54 -23.48 21.37
C GLY A 318 0.78 -22.18 20.95
N PRO A 319 0.27 -21.45 21.94
CA PRO A 319 -0.49 -20.23 21.68
C PRO A 319 0.41 -19.13 21.09
N GLY A 320 -0.14 -18.36 20.18
CA GLY A 320 0.48 -17.12 19.69
C GLY A 320 0.66 -16.12 20.84
N LYS A 321 1.52 -15.12 20.63
CA LYS A 321 1.79 -14.09 21.65
C LYS A 321 0.55 -13.29 22.02
N LYS A 322 -0.33 -13.04 21.04
CA LYS A 322 -1.62 -12.34 21.17
C LYS A 322 -2.60 -12.90 20.16
N PRO A 323 -3.88 -13.05 20.52
CA PRO A 323 -4.93 -13.23 19.52
C PRO A 323 -5.04 -11.98 18.65
N LEU A 324 -5.43 -12.17 17.39
CA LEU A 324 -5.76 -11.04 16.51
C LEU A 324 -7.20 -10.63 16.75
N GLU A 325 -7.41 -9.41 17.20
CA GLU A 325 -8.74 -8.83 17.32
C GLU A 325 -9.09 -8.00 16.08
N VAL A 326 -10.23 -8.30 15.49
CA VAL A 326 -10.80 -7.57 14.37
C VAL A 326 -12.13 -6.98 14.83
N LYS A 327 -12.13 -5.67 15.04
CA LYS A 327 -13.30 -4.91 15.46
C LYS A 327 -13.70 -3.98 14.32
N SER A 328 -14.98 -3.98 13.94
CA SER A 328 -15.50 -2.97 13.05
C SER A 328 -16.97 -2.72 13.35
N LYS A 329 -17.32 -1.45 13.51
CA LYS A 329 -18.68 -0.98 13.68
C LYS A 329 -19.55 -1.23 12.44
N GLY A 330 -18.91 -1.49 11.28
CA GLY A 330 -19.61 -1.74 10.03
C GLY A 330 -19.92 -3.21 9.73
N LEU A 331 -19.44 -4.14 10.56
CA LEU A 331 -19.76 -5.55 10.41
C LEU A 331 -21.10 -5.87 11.07
N HIS A 332 -22.10 -6.25 10.26
CA HIS A 332 -23.41 -6.67 10.73
C HIS A 332 -23.83 -8.00 10.13
N VAL A 333 -24.50 -8.82 10.91
CA VAL A 333 -25.22 -10.00 10.42
C VAL A 333 -26.67 -9.56 10.22
N ASP A 334 -27.12 -9.56 8.97
CA ASP A 334 -28.53 -9.36 8.69
C ASP A 334 -29.25 -10.70 8.86
N THR A 335 -30.10 -10.78 9.87
CA THR A 335 -30.85 -11.99 10.21
C THR A 335 -32.08 -12.17 9.34
N ALA A 336 -32.42 -11.23 8.46
CA ALA A 336 -33.59 -11.35 7.60
C ALA A 336 -33.37 -12.41 6.50
N PRO A 337 -34.20 -13.45 6.40
CA PRO A 337 -34.10 -14.43 5.33
C PRO A 337 -34.24 -13.77 3.96
N GLY A 338 -33.24 -13.99 3.09
CA GLY A 338 -33.21 -13.41 1.74
C GLY A 338 -32.62 -12.01 1.64
N SER A 339 -32.18 -11.44 2.75
CA SER A 339 -31.40 -10.19 2.70
C SER A 339 -30.07 -10.41 1.98
N VAL A 340 -29.85 -9.65 0.92
CA VAL A 340 -28.55 -9.57 0.22
C VAL A 340 -27.60 -8.59 0.92
N ASN A 341 -28.03 -8.02 2.03
CA ASN A 341 -27.37 -6.94 2.75
C ASN A 341 -26.54 -7.50 3.90
N GLY A 342 -25.27 -7.71 3.62
CA GLY A 342 -24.25 -7.79 4.66
C GLY A 342 -24.16 -9.12 5.37
N ARG A 343 -23.43 -10.03 4.76
CA ARG A 343 -22.92 -11.19 5.49
C ARG A 343 -21.58 -10.83 6.10
N ALA A 344 -21.57 -10.32 7.32
CA ALA A 344 -20.36 -10.24 8.12
C ALA A 344 -19.58 -11.57 8.08
N GLU A 345 -20.29 -12.68 8.06
CA GLU A 345 -19.77 -14.04 7.95
C GLU A 345 -18.87 -14.25 6.75
N ASP A 346 -19.21 -13.71 5.58
CA ASP A 346 -18.36 -13.86 4.37
C ASP A 346 -17.05 -13.07 4.51
N ILE A 347 -17.11 -11.85 5.04
CA ILE A 347 -15.93 -11.03 5.33
C ILE A 347 -15.05 -11.71 6.38
N ILE A 348 -15.66 -12.21 7.46
CA ILE A 348 -15.01 -12.92 8.55
C ILE A 348 -14.31 -14.18 8.02
N ALA A 349 -15.00 -15.00 7.19
CA ALA A 349 -14.44 -16.21 6.61
C ALA A 349 -13.24 -15.93 5.72
N ILE A 350 -13.35 -14.91 4.84
CA ILE A 350 -12.24 -14.48 3.96
C ILE A 350 -11.05 -13.99 4.79
N ARG A 351 -11.31 -13.14 5.79
CA ARG A 351 -10.27 -12.58 6.65
C ARG A 351 -9.56 -13.65 7.44
N ARG A 352 -10.31 -14.53 8.12
CA ARG A 352 -9.79 -15.65 8.86
C ARG A 352 -8.89 -16.54 8.01
N GLY A 353 -9.39 -16.97 6.84
CA GLY A 353 -8.64 -17.83 5.93
C GLY A 353 -7.29 -17.23 5.53
N LYS A 354 -7.27 -15.95 5.20
CA LYS A 354 -6.03 -15.24 4.83
C LYS A 354 -5.06 -15.08 6.01
N VAL A 355 -5.56 -14.83 7.21
CA VAL A 355 -4.72 -14.70 8.41
C VAL A 355 -4.09 -16.05 8.78
N PHE A 356 -4.88 -17.10 8.87
CA PHE A 356 -4.36 -18.41 9.25
C PHE A 356 -3.41 -18.99 8.20
N ALA A 357 -3.71 -18.85 6.91
CA ALA A 357 -2.80 -19.29 5.86
C ALA A 357 -1.39 -18.68 5.99
N ARG A 358 -1.29 -17.46 6.49
CA ARG A 358 -0.01 -16.75 6.60
C ARG A 358 0.65 -16.85 7.98
N PHE A 359 -0.15 -16.76 9.03
CA PHE A 359 0.37 -16.55 10.39
C PHE A 359 0.12 -17.72 11.35
N ALA A 360 -0.64 -18.76 10.98
CA ALA A 360 -0.79 -19.95 11.79
C ALA A 360 0.49 -20.82 11.84
N SER A 361 1.43 -20.56 10.93
CA SER A 361 2.83 -21.00 11.06
C SER A 361 3.69 -19.78 11.34
N PRO A 362 4.85 -19.92 12.03
CA PRO A 362 5.76 -18.80 12.21
C PRO A 362 6.13 -18.21 10.87
N PRO A 363 5.75 -16.95 10.59
CA PRO A 363 6.01 -16.38 9.29
C PRO A 363 7.51 -16.18 9.09
N THR A 364 8.02 -16.64 7.96
CA THR A 364 9.41 -16.44 7.59
C THR A 364 9.58 -15.04 7.00
N LYS A 365 10.50 -14.28 7.56
CA LYS A 365 10.95 -12.99 7.05
C LYS A 365 12.35 -13.11 6.46
N ILE A 366 12.53 -12.54 5.27
CA ILE A 366 13.82 -12.46 4.58
C ILE A 366 14.09 -11.00 4.26
N LYS A 367 15.23 -10.49 4.73
CA LYS A 367 15.68 -9.14 4.36
C LYS A 367 16.88 -9.26 3.44
N CYS A 368 16.76 -8.69 2.25
CA CYS A 368 17.81 -8.71 1.24
C CYS A 368 18.10 -7.31 0.70
N LYS A 369 19.38 -7.01 0.50
CA LYS A 369 19.84 -5.87 -0.27
C LYS A 369 19.98 -6.33 -1.72
N CYS A 370 19.28 -5.69 -2.64
CA CYS A 370 19.25 -6.04 -4.05
C CYS A 370 19.94 -4.97 -4.90
N PHE A 371 20.39 -5.38 -6.07
CA PHE A 371 20.83 -4.43 -7.10
C PHE A 371 19.69 -3.51 -7.53
N PHE A 372 20.04 -2.36 -8.04
CA PHE A 372 19.09 -1.32 -8.47
C PHE A 372 18.06 -1.78 -9.52
N SER A 373 18.33 -2.88 -10.21
CA SER A 373 17.35 -3.50 -11.12
C SER A 373 16.02 -3.90 -10.45
N ARG A 374 15.95 -3.93 -9.11
CA ARG A 374 14.75 -4.31 -8.35
C ARG A 374 13.99 -3.12 -7.77
N TRP A 375 14.35 -1.88 -8.10
CA TRP A 375 13.71 -0.69 -7.55
C TRP A 375 12.25 -0.49 -7.99
N LEU A 376 11.81 -1.15 -9.06
CA LEU A 376 10.41 -1.12 -9.53
C LEU A 376 9.46 -1.95 -8.65
N THR A 377 10.00 -2.83 -7.81
CA THR A 377 9.21 -3.63 -6.87
C THR A 377 8.66 -2.74 -5.75
N GLU A 378 7.38 -2.83 -5.46
CA GLU A 378 6.72 -2.04 -4.42
C GLU A 378 6.29 -2.90 -3.22
N ALA A 379 6.09 -2.27 -2.06
CA ALA A 379 5.48 -2.95 -0.92
C ALA A 379 4.09 -3.51 -1.29
N GLY A 380 3.79 -4.71 -0.82
CA GLY A 380 2.60 -5.49 -1.18
C GLY A 380 2.64 -6.15 -2.56
N ASP A 381 3.78 -6.14 -3.26
CA ASP A 381 3.98 -7.00 -4.43
C ASP A 381 4.32 -8.41 -3.98
N ILE A 382 3.79 -9.41 -4.71
CA ILE A 382 4.21 -10.80 -4.55
C ILE A 382 5.34 -11.06 -5.54
N VAL A 383 6.47 -11.52 -5.03
CA VAL A 383 7.66 -11.81 -5.83
C VAL A 383 8.08 -13.27 -5.69
N PRO A 384 8.46 -13.95 -6.79
CA PRO A 384 9.12 -15.25 -6.71
C PRO A 384 10.50 -15.06 -6.11
N PHE A 385 10.78 -15.73 -5.00
CA PHE A 385 12.07 -15.68 -4.33
C PHE A 385 12.81 -17.02 -4.52
N THR A 386 14.08 -16.96 -4.94
CA THR A 386 14.94 -18.13 -5.10
C THR A 386 16.28 -17.89 -4.44
N HIS A 387 16.67 -18.80 -3.52
CA HIS A 387 17.95 -18.74 -2.85
C HIS A 387 18.34 -20.12 -2.31
N SER A 388 19.48 -20.65 -2.69
CA SER A 388 19.87 -22.05 -2.40
C SER A 388 20.27 -22.34 -0.96
N LYS A 389 20.75 -21.33 -0.20
CA LYS A 389 21.40 -21.53 1.11
C LYS A 389 20.51 -21.27 2.32
N LEU A 390 19.39 -20.56 2.14
CA LEU A 390 18.51 -20.22 3.25
C LEU A 390 17.70 -21.45 3.69
N PRO A 391 17.46 -21.61 5.02
CA PRO A 391 16.65 -22.73 5.52
C PRO A 391 15.17 -22.52 5.17
N ASP A 392 14.55 -23.52 4.59
CA ASP A 392 13.10 -23.60 4.44
C ASP A 392 12.55 -24.52 5.53
N ILE A 393 11.86 -23.92 6.51
CA ILE A 393 11.31 -24.68 7.65
C ILE A 393 10.11 -25.55 7.27
N GLU A 394 9.42 -25.25 6.20
CA GLU A 394 8.25 -26.02 5.77
C GLU A 394 8.67 -27.33 5.10
N SER A 395 9.68 -27.27 4.25
CA SER A 395 10.21 -28.44 3.57
C SER A 395 11.26 -29.22 4.41
N GLY A 396 11.83 -28.58 5.43
CA GLY A 396 12.89 -29.12 6.25
C GLY A 396 14.27 -29.24 5.57
N VAL A 397 14.43 -28.59 4.41
CA VAL A 397 15.68 -28.56 3.65
C VAL A 397 16.14 -27.12 3.43
N ARG A 398 17.35 -26.96 2.88
CA ARG A 398 17.83 -25.65 2.44
C ARG A 398 17.43 -25.40 1.00
N GLY A 399 17.02 -24.18 0.73
CA GLY A 399 16.72 -23.68 -0.60
C GLY A 399 15.27 -23.27 -0.79
N TYR A 400 15.08 -22.07 -1.31
CA TYR A 400 13.82 -21.58 -1.82
C TYR A 400 13.87 -21.61 -3.35
N SER A 401 12.85 -22.15 -4.00
CA SER A 401 12.74 -22.22 -5.44
C SER A 401 11.45 -21.56 -5.89
N ALA A 402 11.54 -20.34 -6.40
CA ALA A 402 10.40 -19.53 -6.87
C ALA A 402 9.27 -19.38 -5.81
N TYR A 403 9.67 -19.26 -4.54
CA TYR A 403 8.74 -19.14 -3.42
C TYR A 403 8.00 -17.80 -3.46
N ASN A 404 6.69 -17.80 -3.26
CA ASN A 404 5.90 -16.58 -3.28
C ASN A 404 6.06 -15.80 -1.99
N MET A 405 6.76 -14.67 -2.07
CA MET A 405 6.98 -13.78 -0.94
C MET A 405 6.31 -12.44 -1.18
N GLU A 406 5.66 -11.87 -0.16
CA GLU A 406 5.17 -10.51 -0.20
C GLU A 406 6.25 -9.53 0.28
N VAL A 407 6.43 -8.47 -0.47
CA VAL A 407 7.30 -7.37 -0.08
C VAL A 407 6.60 -6.54 1.01
N VAL A 408 7.06 -6.64 2.24
CA VAL A 408 6.48 -5.91 3.38
C VAL A 408 7.21 -4.61 3.71
N ASN A 409 8.48 -4.51 3.30
CA ASN A 409 9.24 -3.26 3.40
C ASN A 409 10.10 -3.09 2.15
N ARG A 410 10.16 -1.86 1.67
CA ARG A 410 11.00 -1.43 0.55
C ARG A 410 11.67 -0.11 0.89
N THR A 411 12.98 -0.07 0.79
CA THR A 411 13.77 1.16 0.90
C THR A 411 14.72 1.27 -0.29
N VAL A 412 14.63 2.35 -1.04
CA VAL A 412 15.49 2.60 -2.20
C VAL A 412 16.62 3.55 -1.78
N ASN A 413 17.84 3.12 -1.93
CA ASN A 413 19.01 3.98 -1.79
C ASN A 413 19.45 4.44 -3.18
N TRP A 414 19.04 5.64 -3.53
CA TRP A 414 19.27 6.23 -4.83
C TRP A 414 20.75 6.55 -5.06
N LYS A 415 21.45 6.95 -4.03
CA LYS A 415 22.89 7.30 -4.10
C LYS A 415 23.75 6.08 -4.34
N GLU A 416 23.48 4.98 -3.66
CA GLU A 416 24.23 3.73 -3.83
C GLU A 416 23.70 2.86 -4.98
N GLY A 417 22.55 3.19 -5.57
CA GLY A 417 21.93 2.37 -6.59
C GLY A 417 21.54 0.97 -6.07
N SER A 418 20.99 0.90 -4.86
CA SER A 418 20.57 -0.36 -4.24
C SER A 418 19.15 -0.26 -3.67
N VAL A 419 18.53 -1.42 -3.48
CA VAL A 419 17.19 -1.54 -2.89
C VAL A 419 17.23 -2.56 -1.76
N THR A 420 16.75 -2.17 -0.59
CA THR A 420 16.54 -3.12 0.51
C THR A 420 15.08 -3.53 0.52
N LEU A 421 14.83 -4.83 0.49
CA LEU A 421 13.50 -5.45 0.55
C LEU A 421 13.40 -6.33 1.78
N GLU A 422 12.28 -6.24 2.49
CA GLU A 422 11.87 -7.26 3.46
C GLU A 422 10.71 -8.05 2.84
N LEU A 423 10.87 -9.34 2.81
CA LEU A 423 9.97 -10.30 2.21
C LEU A 423 9.31 -11.13 3.32
N LEU A 424 8.01 -11.33 3.22
CA LEU A 424 7.25 -12.17 4.12
C LEU A 424 6.62 -13.33 3.35
N ASN A 425 6.73 -14.54 3.88
CA ASN A 425 6.04 -15.69 3.31
C ASN A 425 4.53 -15.43 3.20
N THR A 426 3.94 -15.77 2.07
CA THR A 426 2.50 -15.59 1.83
C THR A 426 1.65 -16.68 2.46
N GLY A 427 2.23 -17.83 2.76
CA GLY A 427 1.50 -19.03 3.19
C GLY A 427 0.72 -19.74 2.06
N PHE A 428 0.85 -19.24 0.82
CA PHE A 428 0.13 -19.78 -0.36
C PHE A 428 1.09 -20.38 -1.41
N ASP A 429 2.23 -20.90 -0.97
CA ASP A 429 3.33 -21.24 -1.89
C ASP A 429 3.14 -22.57 -2.60
N ASN A 430 2.21 -23.37 -2.15
CA ASN A 430 1.92 -24.64 -2.79
C ASN A 430 0.54 -24.62 -3.47
N PRO A 431 0.45 -24.27 -4.77
CA PRO A 431 -0.82 -24.30 -5.49
C PRO A 431 -1.48 -25.69 -5.51
N ALA A 432 -0.75 -26.75 -5.17
CA ALA A 432 -1.31 -28.10 -4.99
C ALA A 432 -2.16 -28.23 -3.70
N ASN A 433 -2.02 -27.33 -2.75
CA ASN A 433 -2.75 -27.37 -1.48
C ASN A 433 -4.09 -26.61 -1.52
N TYR A 434 -4.30 -25.76 -2.52
CA TYR A 434 -5.50 -24.94 -2.66
C TYR A 434 -6.12 -25.19 -4.03
N GLY A 435 -7.12 -26.08 -4.10
CA GLY A 435 -7.91 -26.29 -5.29
C GLY A 435 -8.78 -25.07 -5.57
N VAL A 436 -8.71 -24.51 -6.76
CA VAL A 436 -9.70 -23.55 -7.24
C VAL A 436 -10.98 -24.35 -7.56
N ILE A 437 -12.04 -24.13 -6.81
CA ILE A 437 -13.35 -24.73 -7.13
C ILE A 437 -13.76 -24.22 -8.51
N GLY A 438 -13.85 -25.15 -9.49
CA GLY A 438 -14.17 -24.81 -10.90
C GLY A 438 -13.01 -24.91 -11.88
N GLY A 439 -11.78 -25.21 -11.47
CA GLY A 439 -10.64 -25.47 -12.36
C GLY A 439 -10.64 -26.90 -12.88
N THR A 440 -10.33 -27.08 -14.16
CA THR A 440 -10.30 -28.40 -14.87
C THR A 440 -9.24 -29.40 -14.38
N SER A 441 -8.45 -29.08 -13.37
CA SER A 441 -7.36 -29.92 -12.84
C SER A 441 -7.44 -30.24 -11.36
N SER A 442 -8.55 -29.97 -10.68
CA SER A 442 -8.70 -30.24 -9.24
C SER A 442 -9.03 -31.72 -9.01
N LYS A 443 -8.07 -32.51 -8.57
CA LYS A 443 -8.34 -33.83 -7.99
C LYS A 443 -8.90 -33.64 -6.59
N ILE A 444 -10.17 -33.97 -6.40
CA ILE A 444 -10.94 -33.84 -5.14
C ILE A 444 -10.31 -34.59 -3.93
N GLY A 445 -9.30 -35.42 -4.13
CA GLY A 445 -8.65 -36.18 -3.05
C GLY A 445 -7.43 -35.52 -2.37
N SER A 446 -7.01 -34.34 -2.80
CA SER A 446 -5.80 -33.66 -2.29
C SER A 446 -6.06 -32.25 -1.73
N ILE A 447 -7.33 -31.85 -1.61
CA ILE A 447 -7.70 -30.54 -1.08
C ILE A 447 -7.80 -30.64 0.43
N LYS A 448 -6.89 -30.00 1.15
CA LYS A 448 -7.11 -29.69 2.56
C LYS A 448 -8.11 -28.55 2.64
N ILE A 449 -9.36 -28.86 2.96
CA ILE A 449 -10.35 -27.86 3.36
C ILE A 449 -9.99 -27.50 4.80
N SER A 450 -9.37 -26.36 4.98
CA SER A 450 -9.13 -25.78 6.30
C SER A 450 -10.26 -24.80 6.62
#